data_593da25835602ca4c262b12692114471
#
_entry.id   593da25835602ca4c262b12692114471
#
_cell.length_a   1.000
_cell.length_b   1.000
_cell.length_c   1.000
_cell.angle_alpha   90.00
_cell.angle_beta   90.00
_cell.angle_gamma   90.00
#
_symmetry.space_group_name_H-M   'P 1'
#
loop_
_entity.id
_entity.type
_entity.pdbx_description
1 polymer ?
#
loop_
_entity_poly.entity_id
_entity_poly.type
_entity_poly.pdbx_seq_one_letter_code
_entity_poly.pdbx_strand_id
1 'polypeptide(L)'
;MTDRFAPLIPDQFNMAAYVLGHADRSPDKIALSIVSPRGAQRWSYRQIKQAVLGLAHGFLDMELTAGDRVLLRIGNTVEYPLVYLAALAVDLVPVPTSAQLSSHEVAKIITEVTPALIVHDPAVATADADCPVLSTSELPALYTGIPAEFVMGDPNRLGYLVYTSGTSGHPRAVMHAHRAILARQMMHRDWYDLSEHDRLLHAGAFNWTFTLGTGLMDPWSVGASAVIPVADTAPDVLPLLMKRHDATLFAAAPGVYRKILDRLDAPIHFPKLRHCLSAGEKLSPRIASRWAAMTGQTIYEAFGMSECSTFISASPHRPAHGDVLGYPQRGRRVAILPADPDAGQMDGPVPTGTDGIIAIHNSDPGLMLGYWNAPQATAEKMRNDWFLTGDFGAQQPDGSIAYLGRRDDMMNAGGIRVSPIEVERELSQVAGIRTVAVTDVEVKADVSIIVAFYTAEHDIADATLAAFCRDRLASYKIPRKCVRVAELPTNPNGKINRRALKQRTDIFHGET
;
A
#
# COMPACT_ATOMS: atom_id res chain seq x y z
N MET A 1 -21.41 22.92 3.88
CA MET A 1 -22.14 21.84 3.18
C MET A 1 -21.36 20.57 3.41
N THR A 2 -21.93 19.59 4.10
CA THR A 2 -21.34 18.25 4.21
C THR A 2 -21.25 17.66 2.81
N ASP A 3 -20.06 17.22 2.41
CA ASP A 3 -19.87 16.58 1.11
C ASP A 3 -20.71 15.30 1.10
N ARG A 4 -21.67 15.19 0.17
CA ARG A 4 -22.60 14.05 0.05
C ARG A 4 -21.91 12.71 -0.20
N PHE A 5 -20.61 12.72 -0.47
CA PHE A 5 -19.80 11.54 -0.71
C PHE A 5 -18.94 11.14 0.49
N ALA A 6 -18.83 12.01 1.50
CA ALA A 6 -18.15 11.63 2.74
C ALA A 6 -19.01 10.61 3.51
N PRO A 7 -18.42 9.53 4.04
CA PRO A 7 -19.14 8.52 4.77
C PRO A 7 -19.74 9.11 6.08
N LEU A 8 -20.94 8.66 6.43
CA LEU A 8 -21.52 8.95 7.72
C LEU A 8 -20.79 8.14 8.80
N ILE A 9 -20.28 8.81 9.81
CA ILE A 9 -19.64 8.16 10.96
C ILE A 9 -20.71 8.01 12.05
N PRO A 10 -21.07 6.77 12.44
CA PRO A 10 -22.05 6.56 13.52
C PRO A 10 -21.43 6.84 14.90
N ASP A 11 -22.26 7.19 15.89
CA ASP A 11 -21.80 7.48 17.25
C ASP A 11 -21.21 6.26 17.96
N GLN A 12 -21.70 5.06 17.64
CA GLN A 12 -21.23 3.79 18.16
C GLN A 12 -20.80 2.89 16.99
N PHE A 13 -19.57 2.43 17.00
CA PHE A 13 -19.01 1.72 15.87
C PHE A 13 -18.03 0.63 16.31
N ASN A 14 -17.99 -0.47 15.54
CA ASN A 14 -16.94 -1.48 15.60
C ASN A 14 -16.54 -1.88 14.18
N MET A 15 -15.25 -1.83 13.85
CA MET A 15 -14.73 -2.13 12.51
C MET A 15 -15.02 -3.58 12.11
N ALA A 16 -14.83 -4.57 13.00
CA ALA A 16 -15.09 -5.97 12.68
C ALA A 16 -16.58 -6.23 12.42
N ALA A 17 -17.47 -5.62 13.22
CA ALA A 17 -18.91 -5.69 13.00
C ALA A 17 -19.31 -5.14 11.63
N TYR A 18 -18.72 -4.02 11.22
CA TYR A 18 -18.94 -3.42 9.90
C TYR A 18 -18.47 -4.32 8.77
N VAL A 19 -17.24 -4.82 8.84
CA VAL A 19 -16.64 -5.69 7.81
C VAL A 19 -17.40 -7.00 7.65
N LEU A 20 -17.91 -7.56 8.76
CA LEU A 20 -18.68 -8.81 8.78
C LEU A 20 -20.20 -8.62 8.65
N GLY A 21 -20.66 -7.39 8.40
CA GLY A 21 -22.09 -7.06 8.36
C GLY A 21 -22.92 -7.81 7.30
N HIS A 22 -22.28 -8.41 6.29
CA HIS A 22 -22.93 -9.24 5.27
C HIS A 22 -23.05 -10.72 5.66
N ALA A 23 -22.44 -11.16 6.76
CA ALA A 23 -22.43 -12.57 7.16
C ALA A 23 -23.83 -13.14 7.43
N ASP A 24 -24.75 -12.33 7.95
CA ASP A 24 -26.13 -12.76 8.23
C ASP A 24 -27.03 -12.72 6.99
N ARG A 25 -26.70 -11.88 6.00
CA ARG A 25 -27.46 -11.75 4.74
C ARG A 25 -27.10 -12.83 3.73
N SER A 26 -25.84 -13.24 3.69
CA SER A 26 -25.31 -14.20 2.73
C SER A 26 -24.39 -15.23 3.42
N PRO A 27 -24.91 -15.99 4.41
CA PRO A 27 -24.09 -16.80 5.30
C PRO A 27 -23.29 -17.90 4.58
N ASP A 28 -23.84 -18.51 3.53
CA ASP A 28 -23.24 -19.62 2.84
C ASP A 28 -22.39 -19.20 1.63
N LYS A 29 -22.37 -17.90 1.31
CA LYS A 29 -21.49 -17.34 0.28
C LYS A 29 -20.03 -17.44 0.71
N ILE A 30 -19.16 -17.81 -0.23
CA ILE A 30 -17.71 -17.85 0.03
C ILE A 30 -17.19 -16.41 0.22
N ALA A 31 -16.72 -16.12 1.42
CA ALA A 31 -16.11 -14.85 1.80
C ALA A 31 -14.61 -14.82 1.45
N LEU A 32 -13.92 -15.94 1.73
CA LEU A 32 -12.46 -16.06 1.51
C LEU A 32 -12.14 -17.36 0.79
N SER A 33 -11.22 -17.26 -0.17
CA SER A 33 -10.53 -18.40 -0.76
C SER A 33 -9.03 -18.18 -0.67
N ILE A 34 -8.31 -19.02 0.08
CA ILE A 34 -6.85 -19.12 0.03
C ILE A 34 -6.51 -20.10 -1.09
N VAL A 35 -5.85 -19.64 -2.14
CA VAL A 35 -5.74 -20.37 -3.41
C VAL A 35 -4.31 -20.73 -3.78
N SER A 36 -4.16 -21.91 -4.37
CA SER A 36 -2.91 -22.42 -4.94
C SER A 36 -3.17 -23.14 -6.27
N PRO A 37 -2.12 -23.48 -7.05
CA PRO A 37 -2.28 -24.32 -8.24
C PRO A 37 -2.91 -25.69 -7.96
N ARG A 38 -2.76 -26.18 -6.72
CA ARG A 38 -3.25 -27.51 -6.31
C ARG A 38 -4.69 -27.51 -5.80
N GLY A 39 -5.21 -26.34 -5.33
CA GLY A 39 -6.56 -26.26 -4.77
C GLY A 39 -6.83 -24.95 -4.06
N ALA A 40 -7.95 -24.89 -3.35
CA ALA A 40 -8.36 -23.74 -2.58
C ALA A 40 -8.98 -24.16 -1.25
N GLN A 41 -8.57 -23.51 -0.17
CA GLN A 41 -9.27 -23.53 1.11
C GLN A 41 -10.33 -22.43 1.06
N ARG A 42 -11.60 -22.79 1.26
CA ARG A 42 -12.73 -21.86 1.16
C ARG A 42 -13.43 -21.73 2.49
N TRP A 43 -13.80 -20.48 2.80
CA TRP A 43 -14.51 -20.12 4.01
C TRP A 43 -15.75 -19.29 3.64
N SER A 44 -16.92 -19.72 4.11
CA SER A 44 -18.15 -18.94 3.96
C SER A 44 -18.18 -17.78 4.97
N TYR A 45 -19.04 -16.79 4.72
CA TYR A 45 -19.25 -15.69 5.65
C TYR A 45 -19.66 -16.17 7.06
N ARG A 46 -20.51 -17.20 7.13
CA ARG A 46 -20.89 -17.86 8.40
C ARG A 46 -19.68 -18.39 9.14
N GLN A 47 -18.84 -19.16 8.44
CA GLN A 47 -17.64 -19.76 9.04
C GLN A 47 -16.65 -18.70 9.52
N ILE A 48 -16.43 -17.63 8.73
CA ILE A 48 -15.56 -16.52 9.12
C ILE A 48 -16.13 -15.82 10.38
N LYS A 49 -17.42 -15.43 10.38
CA LYS A 49 -18.04 -14.74 11.55
C LYS A 49 -17.98 -15.60 12.80
N GLN A 50 -18.30 -16.91 12.69
CA GLN A 50 -18.25 -17.84 13.80
C GLN A 50 -16.82 -17.97 14.37
N ALA A 51 -15.81 -18.17 13.51
CA ALA A 51 -14.44 -18.29 13.95
C ALA A 51 -13.91 -16.99 14.57
N VAL A 52 -14.23 -15.84 13.99
CA VAL A 52 -13.84 -14.51 14.54
C VAL A 52 -14.42 -14.31 15.95
N LEU A 53 -15.71 -14.56 16.14
CA LEU A 53 -16.35 -14.34 17.44
C LEU A 53 -15.96 -15.43 18.47
N GLY A 54 -15.70 -16.67 18.05
CA GLY A 54 -15.16 -17.71 18.93
C GLY A 54 -13.74 -17.37 19.41
N LEU A 55 -12.86 -16.93 18.50
CA LEU A 55 -11.52 -16.45 18.85
C LEU A 55 -11.58 -15.22 19.78
N ALA A 56 -12.48 -14.27 19.51
CA ALA A 56 -12.66 -13.09 20.34
C ALA A 56 -13.04 -13.48 21.78
N HIS A 57 -13.92 -14.47 21.96
CA HIS A 57 -14.24 -15.00 23.29
C HIS A 57 -13.01 -15.65 23.95
N GLY A 58 -12.27 -16.47 23.20
CA GLY A 58 -11.02 -17.06 23.70
C GLY A 58 -9.99 -16.02 24.14
N PHE A 59 -9.92 -14.87 23.50
CA PHE A 59 -9.04 -13.78 23.95
C PHE A 59 -9.51 -13.16 25.26
N LEU A 60 -10.81 -13.03 25.46
CA LEU A 60 -11.38 -12.56 26.75
C LEU A 60 -11.14 -13.58 27.86
N ASP A 61 -11.21 -14.88 27.57
CA ASP A 61 -10.90 -15.96 28.55
C ASP A 61 -9.41 -15.97 28.96
N MET A 62 -8.53 -15.37 28.13
CA MET A 62 -7.12 -15.12 28.46
C MET A 62 -6.92 -13.84 29.26
N GLU A 63 -8.00 -13.24 29.78
CA GLU A 63 -8.00 -12.02 30.58
C GLU A 63 -7.49 -10.77 29.84
N LEU A 64 -7.49 -10.78 28.48
CA LEU A 64 -7.15 -9.61 27.69
C LEU A 64 -8.24 -8.55 27.81
N THR A 65 -7.83 -7.28 27.89
CA THR A 65 -8.69 -6.13 28.13
C THR A 65 -8.62 -5.12 26.99
N ALA A 66 -9.63 -4.26 26.87
CA ALA A 66 -9.70 -3.22 25.83
C ALA A 66 -8.39 -2.41 25.74
N GLY A 67 -7.90 -2.24 24.53
CA GLY A 67 -6.64 -1.55 24.23
C GLY A 67 -5.39 -2.43 24.31
N ASP A 68 -5.48 -3.68 24.76
CA ASP A 68 -4.35 -4.61 24.74
C ASP A 68 -3.91 -4.94 23.31
N ARG A 69 -2.60 -4.95 23.08
CA ARG A 69 -2.01 -5.20 21.74
C ARG A 69 -1.85 -6.68 21.52
N VAL A 70 -2.38 -7.13 20.38
CA VAL A 70 -2.21 -8.50 19.89
C VAL A 70 -1.26 -8.48 18.70
N LEU A 71 -0.03 -8.97 18.88
CA LEU A 71 0.97 -9.01 17.82
C LEU A 71 0.72 -10.21 16.90
N LEU A 72 0.56 -9.97 15.60
CA LEU A 72 0.35 -11.01 14.60
C LEU A 72 1.68 -11.38 13.93
N ARG A 73 2.17 -12.59 14.25
CA ARG A 73 3.31 -13.24 13.59
C ARG A 73 2.81 -14.41 12.75
N ILE A 74 1.99 -14.09 11.74
CA ILE A 74 1.25 -15.08 10.93
C ILE A 74 1.55 -14.82 9.46
N GLY A 75 1.68 -15.89 8.67
CA GLY A 75 1.84 -15.84 7.23
C GLY A 75 0.54 -15.53 6.47
N ASN A 76 0.54 -15.81 5.16
CA ASN A 76 -0.62 -15.57 4.28
C ASN A 76 -1.63 -16.71 4.35
N THR A 77 -2.17 -16.95 5.54
CA THR A 77 -3.12 -18.01 5.85
C THR A 77 -4.44 -17.42 6.38
N VAL A 78 -5.48 -18.27 6.52
CA VAL A 78 -6.80 -17.82 6.99
C VAL A 78 -6.76 -17.30 8.43
N GLU A 79 -5.86 -17.80 9.24
CA GLU A 79 -5.69 -17.40 10.65
C GLU A 79 -5.42 -15.88 10.77
N TYR A 80 -4.74 -15.31 9.80
CA TYR A 80 -4.39 -13.88 9.82
C TYR A 80 -5.63 -12.96 9.93
N PRO A 81 -6.58 -12.97 8.96
CA PRO A 81 -7.79 -12.17 9.08
C PRO A 81 -8.69 -12.57 10.25
N LEU A 82 -8.72 -13.85 10.63
CA LEU A 82 -9.53 -14.29 11.78
C LEU A 82 -9.04 -13.65 13.08
N VAL A 83 -7.73 -13.72 13.36
CA VAL A 83 -7.11 -13.10 14.54
C VAL A 83 -7.24 -11.58 14.52
N TYR A 84 -7.00 -10.96 13.35
CA TYR A 84 -7.10 -9.51 13.18
C TYR A 84 -8.50 -8.99 13.52
N LEU A 85 -9.55 -9.63 12.99
CA LEU A 85 -10.93 -9.21 13.23
C LEU A 85 -11.43 -9.64 14.61
N ALA A 86 -10.94 -10.76 15.17
CA ALA A 86 -11.27 -11.17 16.52
C ALA A 86 -10.78 -10.16 17.57
N ALA A 87 -9.54 -9.69 17.41
CA ALA A 87 -9.02 -8.62 18.27
C ALA A 87 -9.88 -7.35 18.17
N LEU A 88 -10.19 -6.88 16.96
CA LEU A 88 -11.04 -5.70 16.76
C LEU A 88 -12.48 -5.89 17.29
N ALA A 89 -13.01 -7.09 17.25
CA ALA A 89 -14.38 -7.38 17.71
C ALA A 89 -14.57 -7.05 19.18
N VAL A 90 -13.56 -7.28 20.01
CA VAL A 90 -13.57 -7.09 21.47
C VAL A 90 -12.66 -5.96 21.94
N ASP A 91 -12.41 -4.99 21.09
CA ASP A 91 -11.68 -3.75 21.40
C ASP A 91 -10.19 -3.96 21.75
N LEU A 92 -9.59 -5.08 21.34
CA LEU A 92 -8.14 -5.28 21.36
C LEU A 92 -7.52 -4.63 20.12
N VAL A 93 -6.22 -4.35 20.20
CA VAL A 93 -5.48 -3.64 19.15
C VAL A 93 -4.58 -4.62 18.39
N PRO A 94 -4.98 -5.14 17.22
CA PRO A 94 -4.12 -5.97 16.41
C PRO A 94 -2.94 -5.18 15.84
N VAL A 95 -1.76 -5.80 15.85
CA VAL A 95 -0.51 -5.26 15.33
C VAL A 95 0.00 -6.21 14.23
N PRO A 96 -0.45 -6.02 12.98
CA PRO A 96 0.02 -6.80 11.84
C PRO A 96 1.49 -6.54 11.52
N THR A 97 2.26 -7.60 11.31
CA THR A 97 3.68 -7.51 10.96
C THR A 97 4.03 -8.42 9.79
N SER A 98 5.07 -8.07 9.03
CA SER A 98 5.53 -8.91 7.93
C SER A 98 6.11 -10.24 8.44
N ALA A 99 5.70 -11.35 7.85
CA ALA A 99 6.28 -12.66 8.11
C ALA A 99 7.78 -12.74 7.79
N GLN A 100 8.28 -11.82 6.94
CA GLN A 100 9.69 -11.77 6.50
C GLN A 100 10.62 -11.07 7.51
N LEU A 101 10.10 -10.43 8.57
CA LEU A 101 10.92 -9.79 9.58
C LEU A 101 11.76 -10.83 10.34
N SER A 102 13.03 -10.50 10.55
CA SER A 102 13.93 -11.27 11.40
C SER A 102 13.54 -11.17 12.87
N SER A 103 13.98 -12.14 13.69
CA SER A 103 13.74 -12.10 15.15
C SER A 103 14.27 -10.81 15.80
N HIS A 104 15.38 -10.25 15.31
CA HIS A 104 15.91 -8.99 15.80
C HIS A 104 14.98 -7.79 15.54
N GLU A 105 14.35 -7.72 14.36
CA GLU A 105 13.37 -6.68 14.03
C GLU A 105 12.09 -6.85 14.83
N VAL A 106 11.65 -8.09 15.01
CA VAL A 106 10.48 -8.41 15.84
C VAL A 106 10.70 -8.04 17.31
N ALA A 107 11.90 -8.29 17.86
CA ALA A 107 12.22 -7.88 19.23
C ALA A 107 12.08 -6.37 19.47
N LYS A 108 12.44 -5.54 18.47
CA LYS A 108 12.25 -4.08 18.56
C LYS A 108 10.75 -3.71 18.58
N ILE A 109 9.94 -4.38 17.76
CA ILE A 109 8.49 -4.17 17.75
C ILE A 109 7.88 -4.57 19.09
N ILE A 110 8.26 -5.74 19.63
CA ILE A 110 7.78 -6.22 20.94
C ILE A 110 8.10 -5.20 22.04
N THR A 111 9.33 -4.67 22.05
CA THR A 111 9.74 -3.64 23.02
C THR A 111 8.92 -2.36 22.89
N GLU A 112 8.61 -1.93 21.65
CA GLU A 112 7.90 -0.67 21.38
C GLU A 112 6.41 -0.77 21.70
N VAL A 113 5.74 -1.87 21.30
CA VAL A 113 4.28 -1.99 21.45
C VAL A 113 3.87 -2.75 22.71
N THR A 114 4.80 -3.43 23.39
CA THR A 114 4.54 -4.22 24.62
C THR A 114 3.24 -5.04 24.48
N PRO A 115 3.22 -6.07 23.59
CA PRO A 115 2.01 -6.84 23.32
C PRO A 115 1.56 -7.61 24.57
N ALA A 116 0.25 -7.73 24.77
CA ALA A 116 -0.33 -8.59 25.80
C ALA A 116 -0.49 -10.04 25.30
N LEU A 117 -0.49 -10.25 23.99
CA LEU A 117 -0.53 -11.56 23.34
C LEU A 117 0.24 -11.53 22.03
N ILE A 118 0.98 -12.59 21.73
CA ILE A 118 1.50 -12.86 20.40
C ILE A 118 0.78 -14.06 19.81
N VAL A 119 0.16 -13.92 18.64
CA VAL A 119 -0.35 -15.07 17.87
C VAL A 119 0.69 -15.44 16.82
N HIS A 120 1.21 -16.65 16.91
CA HIS A 120 2.41 -17.08 16.20
C HIS A 120 2.18 -18.32 15.33
N ASP A 121 2.50 -18.20 14.05
CA ASP A 121 2.69 -19.31 13.14
C ASP A 121 4.12 -19.87 13.32
N PRO A 122 4.30 -21.14 13.71
CA PRO A 122 5.63 -21.72 13.92
C PRO A 122 6.57 -21.65 12.72
N ALA A 123 6.04 -21.45 11.50
CA ALA A 123 6.84 -21.27 10.29
C ALA A 123 7.39 -19.84 10.14
N VAL A 124 6.97 -18.89 10.98
CA VAL A 124 7.36 -17.48 10.92
C VAL A 124 8.30 -17.15 12.07
N ALA A 125 9.40 -16.42 11.79
CA ALA A 125 10.32 -16.01 12.85
C ALA A 125 9.62 -15.09 13.87
N THR A 126 9.94 -15.29 15.16
CA THR A 126 9.51 -14.42 16.27
C THR A 126 10.69 -14.17 17.22
N ALA A 127 10.46 -13.43 18.30
CA ALA A 127 11.42 -13.17 19.34
C ALA A 127 10.78 -13.42 20.71
N ASP A 128 11.63 -13.57 21.76
CA ASP A 128 11.15 -13.73 23.13
C ASP A 128 10.36 -12.51 23.59
N ALA A 129 9.33 -12.75 24.40
CA ALA A 129 8.46 -11.72 24.94
C ALA A 129 7.97 -12.12 26.33
N ASP A 130 7.70 -11.12 27.17
CA ASP A 130 7.13 -11.30 28.52
C ASP A 130 5.61 -11.38 28.47
N CYS A 131 5.02 -12.03 27.44
CA CYS A 131 3.59 -12.20 27.30
C CYS A 131 3.26 -13.61 26.76
N PRO A 132 2.03 -14.11 26.91
CA PRO A 132 1.59 -15.36 26.32
C PRO A 132 1.82 -15.40 24.80
N VAL A 133 2.16 -16.59 24.29
CA VAL A 133 2.28 -16.87 22.86
C VAL A 133 1.29 -17.98 22.51
N LEU A 134 0.33 -17.68 21.66
CA LEU A 134 -0.69 -18.60 21.16
C LEU A 134 -0.29 -19.10 19.77
N SER A 135 -0.11 -20.40 19.60
CA SER A 135 0.20 -20.98 18.29
C SER A 135 -1.02 -20.95 17.36
N THR A 136 -0.80 -20.68 16.06
CA THR A 136 -1.87 -20.81 15.07
C THR A 136 -2.47 -22.21 15.01
N SER A 137 -1.74 -23.26 15.41
CA SER A 137 -2.25 -24.63 15.50
C SER A 137 -3.29 -24.84 16.61
N GLU A 138 -3.36 -23.95 17.59
CA GLU A 138 -4.32 -24.01 18.72
C GLU A 138 -5.62 -23.26 18.39
N LEU A 139 -5.61 -22.32 17.44
CA LEU A 139 -6.77 -21.49 17.10
C LEU A 139 -8.02 -22.27 16.67
N PRO A 140 -7.94 -23.40 15.92
CA PRO A 140 -9.12 -24.15 15.52
C PRO A 140 -10.00 -24.64 16.68
N ALA A 141 -9.42 -24.86 17.86
CA ALA A 141 -10.18 -25.23 19.05
C ALA A 141 -11.11 -24.11 19.55
N LEU A 142 -10.80 -22.86 19.22
CA LEU A 142 -11.57 -21.69 19.62
C LEU A 142 -12.65 -21.31 18.58
N TYR A 143 -12.58 -21.75 17.32
CA TYR A 143 -13.48 -21.32 16.24
C TYR A 143 -14.96 -21.65 16.50
N THR A 144 -15.23 -22.73 17.21
CA THR A 144 -16.60 -23.19 17.51
C THR A 144 -16.99 -22.95 18.96
N GLY A 145 -16.21 -22.17 19.71
CA GLY A 145 -16.51 -21.76 21.08
C GLY A 145 -17.74 -20.86 21.18
N ILE A 146 -18.06 -20.43 22.39
CA ILE A 146 -19.10 -19.44 22.64
C ILE A 146 -18.73 -18.16 21.89
N PRO A 147 -19.62 -17.59 21.05
CA PRO A 147 -19.28 -16.37 20.33
C PRO A 147 -19.28 -15.16 21.27
N ALA A 148 -18.25 -14.33 21.19
CA ALA A 148 -18.27 -13.00 21.81
C ALA A 148 -19.27 -12.07 21.10
N GLU A 149 -19.70 -11.02 21.78
CA GLU A 149 -20.40 -9.91 21.16
C GLU A 149 -19.42 -8.85 20.66
N PHE A 150 -19.80 -8.10 19.61
CA PHE A 150 -19.01 -6.97 19.17
C PHE A 150 -19.08 -5.83 20.20
N VAL A 151 -17.92 -5.38 20.66
CA VAL A 151 -17.82 -4.22 21.55
C VAL A 151 -18.00 -2.95 20.72
N MET A 152 -19.19 -2.35 20.80
CA MET A 152 -19.49 -1.07 20.16
C MET A 152 -18.95 0.08 21.00
N GLY A 153 -18.43 1.14 20.37
CA GLY A 153 -17.88 2.28 21.11
C GLY A 153 -17.57 3.48 20.20
N ASP A 154 -16.89 4.50 20.74
CA ASP A 154 -16.47 5.68 19.98
C ASP A 154 -15.72 5.26 18.71
N PRO A 155 -16.15 5.69 17.51
CA PRO A 155 -15.47 5.40 16.25
C PRO A 155 -14.02 5.92 16.20
N ASN A 156 -13.67 6.91 17.02
CA ASN A 156 -12.32 7.49 17.08
C ASN A 156 -11.36 6.73 18.01
N ARG A 157 -11.83 5.73 18.78
CA ARG A 157 -10.93 4.94 19.61
C ARG A 157 -9.92 4.17 18.77
N LEU A 158 -8.77 3.86 19.35
CA LEU A 158 -7.71 3.10 18.67
C LEU A 158 -8.25 1.74 18.21
N GLY A 159 -8.13 1.45 16.91
CA GLY A 159 -8.52 0.18 16.32
C GLY A 159 -7.32 -0.73 16.08
N TYR A 160 -6.29 -0.24 15.40
CA TYR A 160 -5.13 -1.08 15.03
C TYR A 160 -3.86 -0.24 14.84
N LEU A 161 -2.71 -0.92 14.90
CA LEU A 161 -1.41 -0.35 14.55
C LEU A 161 -0.91 -0.93 13.23
N VAL A 162 -0.20 -0.13 12.43
CA VAL A 162 0.46 -0.57 11.21
C VAL A 162 1.88 -0.03 11.15
N TYR A 163 2.86 -0.89 10.95
CA TYR A 163 4.23 -0.45 10.76
C TYR A 163 4.49 0.03 9.33
N THR A 164 5.07 1.23 9.22
CA THR A 164 5.55 1.77 7.95
C THR A 164 7.03 1.46 7.77
N SER A 165 7.48 1.30 6.53
CA SER A 165 8.90 1.12 6.21
C SER A 165 9.75 2.39 6.37
N GLY A 166 9.20 3.46 6.92
CA GLY A 166 9.82 4.77 7.22
C GLY A 166 10.92 5.23 6.27
N THR A 167 10.82 6.42 5.71
CA THR A 167 11.89 7.02 4.88
C THR A 167 13.17 7.35 5.68
N SER A 168 13.03 7.49 7.00
CA SER A 168 14.15 7.75 7.94
C SER A 168 14.95 6.50 8.33
N GLY A 169 14.60 5.32 7.82
CA GLY A 169 15.26 4.04 8.18
C GLY A 169 14.79 3.42 9.51
N HIS A 170 13.91 4.09 10.25
CA HIS A 170 13.24 3.55 11.42
C HIS A 170 11.75 3.36 11.10
N PRO A 171 11.23 2.11 11.11
CA PRO A 171 9.80 1.85 10.98
C PRO A 171 9.04 2.58 12.10
N ARG A 172 7.87 3.13 11.78
CA ARG A 172 6.98 3.77 12.76
C ARG A 172 5.65 3.04 12.80
N ALA A 173 5.12 2.84 13.99
CA ALA A 173 3.77 2.32 14.16
C ALA A 173 2.75 3.46 13.98
N VAL A 174 1.88 3.34 13.00
CA VAL A 174 0.78 4.26 12.70
C VAL A 174 -0.46 3.79 13.43
N MET A 175 -1.09 4.67 14.21
CA MET A 175 -2.32 4.40 14.93
C MET A 175 -3.54 4.71 14.06
N HIS A 176 -4.44 3.76 13.91
CA HIS A 176 -5.71 3.96 13.21
C HIS A 176 -6.91 3.77 14.13
N ALA A 177 -7.90 4.62 13.94
CA ALA A 177 -9.19 4.49 14.62
C ALA A 177 -10.07 3.43 13.94
N HIS A 178 -11.07 2.91 14.67
CA HIS A 178 -12.10 2.04 14.08
C HIS A 178 -12.78 2.68 12.86
N ARG A 179 -13.03 4.00 12.87
CA ARG A 179 -13.65 4.75 11.74
C ARG A 179 -12.87 4.71 10.45
N ALA A 180 -11.56 4.39 10.48
CA ALA A 180 -10.72 4.45 9.30
C ALA A 180 -11.23 3.57 8.14
N ILE A 181 -11.93 2.47 8.45
CA ILE A 181 -12.56 1.61 7.43
C ILE A 181 -13.67 2.32 6.67
N LEU A 182 -14.40 3.25 7.30
CA LEU A 182 -15.50 3.98 6.64
C LEU A 182 -14.98 4.88 5.51
N ALA A 183 -13.78 5.45 5.67
CA ALA A 183 -13.13 6.22 4.61
C ALA A 183 -12.92 5.42 3.33
N ARG A 184 -12.80 4.11 3.44
CA ARG A 184 -12.57 3.22 2.30
C ARG A 184 -13.80 3.09 1.41
N GLN A 185 -15.01 3.44 1.88
CA GLN A 185 -16.22 3.51 1.04
C GLN A 185 -16.04 4.45 -0.16
N MET A 186 -15.24 5.54 -0.01
CA MET A 186 -14.95 6.48 -1.08
C MET A 186 -14.19 5.83 -2.24
N MET A 187 -13.44 4.74 -1.96
CA MET A 187 -12.71 3.98 -2.97
C MET A 187 -13.60 3.00 -3.73
N HIS A 188 -14.71 2.53 -3.15
CA HIS A 188 -15.54 1.48 -3.75
C HIS A 188 -15.99 1.87 -5.16
N ARG A 189 -16.36 3.12 -5.39
CA ARG A 189 -16.73 3.63 -6.72
C ARG A 189 -15.58 4.35 -7.43
N ASP A 190 -14.78 5.12 -6.70
CA ASP A 190 -13.80 6.00 -7.29
C ASP A 190 -12.46 5.32 -7.59
N TRP A 191 -12.36 4.03 -7.29
CA TRP A 191 -11.26 3.18 -7.71
C TRP A 191 -11.73 1.81 -8.22
N TYR A 192 -12.40 1.01 -7.36
CA TYR A 192 -12.68 -0.41 -7.65
C TYR A 192 -13.86 -0.63 -8.57
N ASP A 193 -14.88 0.20 -8.51
CA ASP A 193 -16.24 -0.13 -8.99
C ASP A 193 -16.73 -1.44 -8.36
N LEU A 194 -16.58 -1.54 -7.02
CA LEU A 194 -16.77 -2.77 -6.26
C LEU A 194 -18.25 -3.03 -5.96
N SER A 195 -18.66 -4.28 -6.10
CA SER A 195 -20.00 -4.77 -5.81
C SER A 195 -19.97 -6.12 -5.07
N GLU A 196 -21.11 -6.53 -4.51
CA GLU A 196 -21.24 -7.83 -3.85
C GLU A 196 -20.98 -9.03 -4.77
N HIS A 197 -21.07 -8.85 -6.09
CA HIS A 197 -20.86 -9.92 -7.08
C HIS A 197 -19.39 -10.14 -7.41
N ASP A 198 -18.51 -9.30 -6.91
CA ASP A 198 -17.11 -9.36 -7.25
C ASP A 198 -16.35 -10.48 -6.52
N ARG A 199 -15.33 -10.98 -7.20
CA ARG A 199 -14.28 -11.84 -6.68
C ARG A 199 -12.96 -11.13 -6.92
N LEU A 200 -12.43 -10.53 -5.86
CA LEU A 200 -11.20 -9.76 -5.94
C LEU A 200 -10.00 -10.66 -5.59
N LEU A 201 -9.15 -10.92 -6.60
CA LEU A 201 -7.87 -11.59 -6.36
C LEU A 201 -6.79 -10.54 -6.08
N HIS A 202 -6.17 -10.62 -4.91
CA HIS A 202 -5.08 -9.73 -4.50
C HIS A 202 -3.77 -10.49 -4.33
N ALA A 203 -2.73 -10.09 -5.07
CA ALA A 203 -1.43 -10.78 -5.11
C ALA A 203 -0.42 -10.29 -4.06
N GLY A 204 -0.87 -9.88 -2.88
CA GLY A 204 -0.03 -9.39 -1.80
C GLY A 204 -0.17 -10.17 -0.50
N ALA A 205 0.67 -9.87 0.48
CA ALA A 205 0.62 -10.45 1.82
C ALA A 205 -0.33 -9.66 2.73
N PHE A 206 -1.03 -10.34 3.64
CA PHE A 206 -2.02 -9.73 4.54
C PHE A 206 -1.46 -8.61 5.45
N ASN A 207 -0.20 -8.68 5.82
CA ASN A 207 0.42 -7.62 6.63
C ASN A 207 0.53 -6.26 5.93
N TRP A 208 0.36 -6.24 4.62
CA TRP A 208 0.37 -4.99 3.87
C TRP A 208 -1.03 -4.37 3.86
N THR A 209 -1.14 -3.09 4.22
CA THR A 209 -2.42 -2.36 4.29
C THR A 209 -3.20 -2.39 2.97
N PHE A 210 -2.49 -2.43 1.84
CA PHE A 210 -3.10 -2.58 0.53
C PHE A 210 -3.82 -3.94 0.42
N THR A 211 -3.18 -5.05 0.82
CA THR A 211 -3.80 -6.37 0.76
C THR A 211 -4.90 -6.51 1.81
N LEU A 212 -4.63 -6.14 3.06
CA LEU A 212 -5.57 -6.26 4.15
C LEU A 212 -6.85 -5.43 3.91
N GLY A 213 -6.70 -4.21 3.37
CA GLY A 213 -7.82 -3.37 3.00
C GLY A 213 -8.48 -3.81 1.70
N THR A 214 -7.78 -3.60 0.57
CA THR A 214 -8.32 -3.81 -0.79
C THR A 214 -8.58 -5.28 -1.09
N GLY A 215 -7.73 -6.18 -0.62
CA GLY A 215 -7.86 -7.61 -0.90
C GLY A 215 -8.85 -8.34 0.00
N LEU A 216 -9.22 -7.76 1.15
CA LEU A 216 -10.00 -8.46 2.17
C LEU A 216 -11.16 -7.61 2.73
N MET A 217 -10.85 -6.55 3.49
CA MET A 217 -11.89 -5.83 4.24
C MET A 217 -12.89 -5.10 3.32
N ASP A 218 -12.43 -4.50 2.21
CA ASP A 218 -13.33 -3.81 1.28
C ASP A 218 -14.27 -4.79 0.58
N PRO A 219 -13.81 -5.92 -0.02
CA PRO A 219 -14.70 -6.95 -0.52
C PRO A 219 -15.72 -7.41 0.51
N TRP A 220 -15.31 -7.68 1.74
CA TRP A 220 -16.22 -8.17 2.77
C TRP A 220 -17.24 -7.12 3.21
N SER A 221 -16.84 -5.85 3.26
CA SER A 221 -17.75 -4.75 3.65
C SER A 221 -18.92 -4.54 2.68
N VAL A 222 -18.80 -5.05 1.44
CA VAL A 222 -19.88 -5.01 0.44
C VAL A 222 -20.47 -6.39 0.12
N GLY A 223 -20.03 -7.44 0.81
CA GLY A 223 -20.52 -8.80 0.59
C GLY A 223 -19.87 -9.53 -0.60
N ALA A 224 -18.74 -9.04 -1.11
CA ALA A 224 -17.96 -9.67 -2.18
C ALA A 224 -17.06 -10.79 -1.66
N SER A 225 -16.35 -11.49 -2.54
CA SER A 225 -15.41 -12.57 -2.19
C SER A 225 -13.97 -12.12 -2.33
N ALA A 226 -13.16 -12.39 -1.32
CA ALA A 226 -11.70 -12.23 -1.35
C ALA A 226 -11.03 -13.52 -1.84
N VAL A 227 -10.05 -13.39 -2.73
CA VAL A 227 -9.25 -14.51 -3.25
C VAL A 227 -7.78 -14.16 -3.05
N ILE A 228 -7.10 -14.90 -2.19
CA ILE A 228 -5.72 -14.63 -1.80
C ILE A 228 -4.85 -15.84 -2.11
N PRO A 229 -3.79 -15.68 -2.91
CA PRO A 229 -2.82 -16.74 -3.14
C PRO A 229 -2.08 -17.11 -1.85
N VAL A 230 -1.70 -18.39 -1.70
CA VAL A 230 -0.78 -18.81 -0.64
C VAL A 230 0.54 -18.04 -0.75
N ALA A 231 1.28 -17.97 0.36
CA ALA A 231 2.60 -17.35 0.37
C ALA A 231 3.50 -17.94 -0.73
N ASP A 232 4.43 -17.13 -1.23
CA ASP A 232 5.43 -17.51 -2.24
C ASP A 232 4.85 -18.01 -3.58
N THR A 233 3.58 -17.69 -3.87
CA THR A 233 3.00 -17.97 -5.18
C THR A 233 3.76 -17.19 -6.27
N ALA A 234 4.36 -17.92 -7.21
CA ALA A 234 5.10 -17.33 -8.31
C ALA A 234 4.17 -16.47 -9.20
N PRO A 235 4.60 -15.29 -9.66
CA PRO A 235 3.76 -14.38 -10.44
C PRO A 235 3.21 -14.97 -11.74
N ASP A 236 3.92 -15.89 -12.38
CA ASP A 236 3.49 -16.60 -13.60
C ASP A 236 2.32 -17.56 -13.37
N VAL A 237 2.06 -17.94 -12.12
CA VAL A 237 0.91 -18.77 -11.72
C VAL A 237 -0.38 -17.93 -11.58
N LEU A 238 -0.26 -16.64 -11.29
CA LEU A 238 -1.42 -15.76 -11.04
C LEU A 238 -2.45 -15.73 -12.19
N PRO A 239 -2.06 -15.71 -13.48
CA PRO A 239 -3.01 -15.81 -14.58
C PRO A 239 -3.88 -17.08 -14.55
N LEU A 240 -3.29 -18.21 -14.16
CA LEU A 240 -4.03 -19.46 -13.96
C LEU A 240 -5.05 -19.33 -12.82
N LEU A 241 -4.63 -18.75 -11.68
CA LEU A 241 -5.50 -18.56 -10.52
C LEU A 241 -6.65 -17.58 -10.83
N MET A 242 -6.38 -16.47 -11.53
CA MET A 242 -7.43 -15.54 -11.98
C MET A 242 -8.51 -16.25 -12.81
N LYS A 243 -8.12 -17.10 -13.76
CA LYS A 243 -9.08 -17.88 -14.57
C LYS A 243 -9.83 -18.92 -13.76
N ARG A 244 -9.10 -19.73 -12.97
CA ARG A 244 -9.67 -20.86 -12.21
C ARG A 244 -10.68 -20.41 -11.16
N HIS A 245 -10.47 -19.23 -10.58
CA HIS A 245 -11.32 -18.71 -9.51
C HIS A 245 -12.28 -17.62 -9.98
N ASP A 246 -12.42 -17.43 -11.31
CA ASP A 246 -13.32 -16.44 -11.91
C ASP A 246 -13.12 -15.05 -11.31
N ALA A 247 -11.87 -14.61 -11.15
CA ALA A 247 -11.59 -13.30 -10.62
C ALA A 247 -12.21 -12.22 -11.51
N THR A 248 -12.98 -11.31 -10.91
CA THR A 248 -13.59 -10.17 -11.59
C THR A 248 -12.73 -8.91 -11.46
N LEU A 249 -11.93 -8.85 -10.40
CA LEU A 249 -10.95 -7.80 -10.14
C LEU A 249 -9.60 -8.45 -9.79
N PHE A 250 -8.52 -7.85 -10.27
CA PHE A 250 -7.17 -8.25 -9.91
C PHE A 250 -6.38 -7.07 -9.37
N ALA A 251 -5.86 -7.20 -8.15
CA ALA A 251 -5.11 -6.15 -7.46
C ALA A 251 -3.67 -6.61 -7.18
N ALA A 252 -2.70 -5.80 -7.58
CA ALA A 252 -1.29 -6.09 -7.37
C ALA A 252 -0.42 -4.81 -7.42
N ALA A 253 0.80 -4.89 -6.89
CA ALA A 253 1.82 -3.86 -7.11
C ALA A 253 2.33 -3.88 -8.56
N PRO A 254 2.84 -2.76 -9.10
CA PRO A 254 3.40 -2.69 -10.46
C PRO A 254 4.44 -3.76 -10.77
N GLY A 255 5.30 -4.09 -9.78
CA GLY A 255 6.31 -5.14 -9.93
C GLY A 255 5.75 -6.53 -10.21
N VAL A 256 4.55 -6.85 -9.68
CA VAL A 256 3.87 -8.13 -9.96
C VAL A 256 3.37 -8.17 -11.40
N TYR A 257 2.73 -7.11 -11.88
CA TYR A 257 2.30 -6.99 -13.29
C TYR A 257 3.49 -7.17 -14.25
N ARG A 258 4.63 -6.53 -13.97
CA ARG A 258 5.85 -6.69 -14.75
C ARG A 258 6.29 -8.14 -14.80
N LYS A 259 6.40 -8.83 -13.65
CA LYS A 259 6.83 -10.22 -13.57
C LYS A 259 5.88 -11.18 -14.31
N ILE A 260 4.57 -10.91 -14.30
CA ILE A 260 3.60 -11.66 -15.10
C ILE A 260 3.86 -11.43 -16.59
N LEU A 261 3.97 -10.16 -17.01
CA LEU A 261 4.21 -9.78 -18.41
C LEU A 261 5.50 -10.36 -18.98
N ASP A 262 6.55 -10.47 -18.16
CA ASP A 262 7.85 -11.03 -18.57
C ASP A 262 7.80 -12.56 -18.83
N ARG A 263 6.71 -13.22 -18.44
CA ARG A 263 6.45 -14.65 -18.64
C ARG A 263 5.33 -14.94 -19.64
N LEU A 264 4.67 -13.90 -20.16
CA LEU A 264 3.63 -14.05 -21.16
C LEU A 264 4.22 -13.97 -22.57
N ASP A 265 4.19 -15.08 -23.29
CA ASP A 265 4.65 -15.17 -24.68
C ASP A 265 3.55 -14.81 -25.70
N ALA A 266 2.28 -14.83 -25.30
CA ALA A 266 1.12 -14.54 -26.15
C ALA A 266 0.00 -13.86 -25.36
N PRO A 267 -0.93 -13.15 -26.05
CA PRO A 267 -2.10 -12.56 -25.41
C PRO A 267 -2.95 -13.59 -24.66
N ILE A 268 -3.45 -13.19 -23.49
CA ILE A 268 -4.26 -14.03 -22.62
C ILE A 268 -5.62 -13.38 -22.37
N HIS A 269 -6.68 -14.17 -22.49
CA HIS A 269 -8.05 -13.73 -22.21
C HIS A 269 -8.52 -14.18 -20.83
N PHE A 270 -9.12 -13.26 -20.07
CA PHE A 270 -9.74 -13.50 -18.77
C PHE A 270 -11.26 -13.32 -18.88
N PRO A 271 -12.07 -14.40 -18.88
CA PRO A 271 -13.50 -14.31 -19.21
C PRO A 271 -14.34 -13.48 -18.24
N LYS A 272 -13.90 -13.38 -16.97
CA LYS A 272 -14.64 -12.71 -15.90
C LYS A 272 -13.99 -11.42 -15.41
N LEU A 273 -12.72 -11.18 -15.74
CA LEU A 273 -11.98 -10.03 -15.26
C LEU A 273 -12.51 -8.74 -15.92
N ARG A 274 -12.98 -7.81 -15.11
CA ARG A 274 -13.51 -6.51 -15.55
C ARG A 274 -12.38 -5.49 -15.74
N HIS A 275 -11.49 -5.39 -14.78
CA HIS A 275 -10.31 -4.53 -14.79
C HIS A 275 -9.33 -4.90 -13.67
N CYS A 276 -8.21 -4.19 -13.63
CA CYS A 276 -7.15 -4.41 -12.68
C CYS A 276 -6.89 -3.17 -11.83
N LEU A 277 -6.30 -3.37 -10.66
CA LEU A 277 -6.01 -2.33 -9.67
C LEU A 277 -4.53 -2.36 -9.31
N SER A 278 -3.92 -1.20 -9.19
CA SER A 278 -2.52 -1.09 -8.78
C SER A 278 -2.33 0.04 -7.76
N ALA A 279 -1.53 -0.23 -6.73
CA ALA A 279 -1.13 0.76 -5.74
C ALA A 279 0.23 0.41 -5.13
N GLY A 280 0.75 1.33 -4.31
CA GLY A 280 1.99 1.16 -3.57
C GLY A 280 3.21 1.78 -4.22
N GLU A 281 3.24 1.84 -5.54
CA GLU A 281 4.26 2.51 -6.36
C GLU A 281 3.58 3.15 -7.57
N LYS A 282 4.26 4.12 -8.20
CA LYS A 282 3.80 4.69 -9.48
C LYS A 282 3.78 3.61 -10.55
N LEU A 283 2.64 3.45 -11.21
CA LEU A 283 2.48 2.54 -12.32
C LEU A 283 3.17 3.10 -13.58
N SER A 284 4.15 2.37 -14.12
CA SER A 284 4.80 2.77 -15.38
C SER A 284 3.80 2.71 -16.55
N PRO A 285 3.73 3.76 -17.39
CA PRO A 285 2.91 3.75 -18.61
C PRO A 285 3.20 2.55 -19.53
N ARG A 286 4.47 2.10 -19.57
CA ARG A 286 4.89 0.93 -20.33
C ARG A 286 4.24 -0.36 -19.81
N ILE A 287 4.19 -0.54 -18.48
CA ILE A 287 3.53 -1.70 -17.88
C ILE A 287 2.03 -1.66 -18.19
N ALA A 288 1.38 -0.50 -18.00
CA ALA A 288 -0.05 -0.33 -18.25
C ALA A 288 -0.41 -0.63 -19.72
N SER A 289 0.32 -0.07 -20.67
CA SER A 289 0.10 -0.28 -22.11
C SER A 289 0.34 -1.72 -22.53
N ARG A 290 1.44 -2.35 -22.04
CA ARG A 290 1.74 -3.74 -22.35
C ARG A 290 0.70 -4.70 -21.74
N TRP A 291 0.22 -4.41 -20.53
CA TRP A 291 -0.85 -5.17 -19.89
C TRP A 291 -2.14 -5.11 -20.70
N ALA A 292 -2.56 -3.91 -21.13
CA ALA A 292 -3.74 -3.72 -21.94
C ALA A 292 -3.62 -4.45 -23.30
N ALA A 293 -2.46 -4.40 -23.95
CA ALA A 293 -2.20 -5.12 -25.20
C ALA A 293 -2.27 -6.65 -25.04
N MET A 294 -1.73 -7.18 -23.92
CA MET A 294 -1.66 -8.62 -23.70
C MET A 294 -2.94 -9.21 -23.13
N THR A 295 -3.78 -8.43 -22.47
CA THR A 295 -4.96 -8.95 -21.74
C THR A 295 -6.29 -8.33 -22.16
N GLY A 296 -6.26 -7.20 -22.84
CA GLY A 296 -7.46 -6.38 -23.12
C GLY A 296 -8.00 -5.66 -21.88
N GLN A 297 -7.26 -5.66 -20.74
CA GLN A 297 -7.73 -5.11 -19.48
C GLN A 297 -6.94 -3.86 -19.07
N THR A 298 -7.65 -2.89 -18.48
CA THR A 298 -7.05 -1.66 -17.94
C THR A 298 -6.62 -1.85 -16.49
N ILE A 299 -5.47 -1.27 -16.13
CA ILE A 299 -5.04 -1.13 -14.73
C ILE A 299 -5.37 0.28 -14.26
N TYR A 300 -6.20 0.39 -13.21
CA TYR A 300 -6.47 1.67 -12.54
C TYR A 300 -5.54 1.84 -11.33
N GLU A 301 -4.76 2.90 -11.37
CA GLU A 301 -3.80 3.22 -10.32
C GLU A 301 -4.49 3.96 -9.16
N ALA A 302 -4.03 3.70 -7.93
CA ALA A 302 -4.34 4.52 -6.78
C ALA A 302 -3.10 4.89 -6.00
N PHE A 303 -3.11 6.10 -5.47
CA PHE A 303 -2.07 6.64 -4.61
C PHE A 303 -2.58 6.76 -3.18
N GLY A 304 -1.72 6.36 -2.23
CA GLY A 304 -2.02 6.40 -0.81
C GLY A 304 -0.80 6.10 0.03
N MET A 305 -1.01 6.09 1.32
CA MET A 305 0.02 5.86 2.32
C MET A 305 -0.56 5.17 3.55
N SER A 306 0.32 4.61 4.37
CA SER A 306 -0.12 3.89 5.58
C SER A 306 -0.91 4.79 6.53
N GLU A 307 -0.64 6.09 6.55
CA GLU A 307 -1.25 7.08 7.43
C GLU A 307 -2.69 7.45 7.06
N CYS A 308 -3.14 7.17 5.82
CA CYS A 308 -4.48 7.57 5.37
C CYS A 308 -5.15 6.57 4.42
N SER A 309 -4.50 5.43 4.09
CA SER A 309 -4.92 4.55 3.01
C SER A 309 -4.82 5.25 1.64
N THR A 310 -5.56 4.80 0.61
CA THR A 310 -5.57 5.45 -0.71
C THR A 310 -6.59 6.58 -0.74
N PHE A 311 -6.25 7.70 -1.39
CA PHE A 311 -7.09 8.90 -1.42
C PHE A 311 -7.11 9.61 -2.78
N ILE A 312 -6.22 9.23 -3.71
CA ILE A 312 -6.22 9.67 -5.12
C ILE A 312 -6.26 8.40 -5.97
N SER A 313 -7.10 8.37 -7.00
CA SER A 313 -7.21 7.22 -7.90
C SER A 313 -7.79 7.57 -9.26
N ALA A 314 -7.50 6.72 -10.25
CA ALA A 314 -8.29 6.58 -11.47
C ALA A 314 -9.35 5.48 -11.26
N SER A 315 -10.40 5.47 -12.07
CA SER A 315 -11.44 4.42 -12.02
C SER A 315 -12.07 4.21 -13.38
N PRO A 316 -12.87 3.13 -13.58
CA PRO A 316 -13.66 2.96 -14.81
C PRO A 316 -14.58 4.14 -15.10
N HIS A 317 -15.11 4.80 -14.06
CA HIS A 317 -16.02 5.94 -14.18
C HIS A 317 -15.30 7.30 -14.36
N ARG A 318 -14.01 7.34 -13.98
CA ARG A 318 -13.15 8.55 -14.09
C ARG A 318 -11.73 8.12 -14.44
N PRO A 319 -11.50 7.67 -15.67
CA PRO A 319 -10.16 7.28 -16.11
C PRO A 319 -9.21 8.49 -16.09
N ALA A 320 -7.98 8.25 -15.73
CA ALA A 320 -6.93 9.25 -15.79
C ALA A 320 -6.22 9.18 -17.14
N HIS A 321 -5.82 10.32 -17.68
CA HIS A 321 -5.10 10.42 -18.94
C HIS A 321 -3.77 11.15 -18.72
N GLY A 322 -2.74 10.69 -19.40
CA GLY A 322 -1.40 11.25 -19.25
C GLY A 322 -0.68 10.74 -18.00
N ASP A 323 0.30 11.50 -17.53
CA ASP A 323 1.14 11.10 -16.39
C ASP A 323 0.63 11.71 -15.07
N VAL A 324 -0.57 11.30 -14.68
CA VAL A 324 -1.19 11.70 -13.42
C VAL A 324 -1.52 10.46 -12.57
N LEU A 325 -1.69 10.66 -11.26
CA LEU A 325 -2.13 9.60 -10.35
C LEU A 325 -3.62 9.27 -10.50
N GLY A 326 -4.38 10.23 -11.01
CA GLY A 326 -5.83 10.25 -11.00
C GLY A 326 -6.37 11.45 -10.24
N TYR A 327 -7.50 11.28 -9.60
CA TYR A 327 -8.24 12.36 -8.96
C TYR A 327 -8.40 12.12 -7.47
N PRO A 328 -8.48 13.16 -6.63
CA PRO A 328 -8.99 12.98 -5.27
C PRO A 328 -10.32 12.23 -5.30
N GLN A 329 -10.42 11.17 -4.51
CA GLN A 329 -11.67 10.40 -4.40
C GLN A 329 -12.76 11.32 -3.82
N ARG A 330 -13.98 11.23 -4.32
CA ARG A 330 -15.09 12.10 -3.88
C ARG A 330 -15.38 11.87 -2.41
N GLY A 331 -15.42 12.96 -1.66
CA GLY A 331 -15.49 12.96 -0.19
C GLY A 331 -14.13 13.22 0.47
N ARG A 332 -13.02 13.04 -0.23
CA ARG A 332 -11.68 13.38 0.25
C ARG A 332 -11.38 14.87 0.05
N ARG A 333 -10.77 15.48 1.03
CA ARG A 333 -10.25 16.86 0.93
C ARG A 333 -8.74 16.79 0.78
N VAL A 334 -8.28 16.88 -0.47
CA VAL A 334 -6.86 16.88 -0.85
C VAL A 334 -6.50 18.23 -1.41
N ALA A 335 -5.33 18.75 -1.08
CA ALA A 335 -4.79 20.02 -1.57
C ALA A 335 -3.30 19.88 -1.90
N ILE A 336 -2.80 20.83 -2.69
CA ILE A 336 -1.36 21.03 -2.90
C ILE A 336 -0.97 22.26 -2.10
N LEU A 337 -0.08 22.12 -1.12
CA LEU A 337 0.38 23.19 -0.25
C LEU A 337 1.78 23.67 -0.65
N PRO A 338 2.15 24.92 -0.33
CA PRO A 338 3.51 25.42 -0.59
C PRO A 338 4.58 24.50 0.03
N ALA A 339 5.66 24.27 -0.71
CA ALA A 339 6.79 23.45 -0.24
C ALA A 339 7.53 24.08 0.94
N ASP A 340 7.69 25.40 0.89
CA ASP A 340 8.27 26.25 1.93
C ASP A 340 7.15 27.05 2.60
N PRO A 341 6.94 26.90 3.92
CA PRO A 341 5.94 27.68 4.63
C PRO A 341 6.24 29.18 4.65
N ASP A 342 7.52 29.57 4.53
CA ASP A 342 7.98 30.95 4.59
C ASP A 342 8.02 31.64 3.21
N ALA A 343 7.87 30.87 2.12
CA ALA A 343 7.84 31.40 0.75
C ALA A 343 6.51 32.11 0.44
N GLY A 344 6.31 33.27 1.05
CA GLY A 344 5.28 34.25 0.66
C GLY A 344 3.87 33.95 1.15
N GLN A 345 3.61 34.09 2.45
CA GLN A 345 2.28 34.39 3.07
C GLN A 345 1.04 33.59 2.56
N MET A 346 1.20 32.42 1.95
CA MET A 346 0.07 31.60 1.53
C MET A 346 -0.19 30.52 2.58
N ASP A 347 -1.16 30.75 3.45
CA ASP A 347 -1.64 29.77 4.44
C ASP A 347 -2.55 28.68 3.84
N GLY A 348 -2.72 28.65 2.53
CA GLY A 348 -3.67 27.78 1.82
C GLY A 348 -3.08 27.06 0.61
N PRO A 349 -3.93 26.35 -0.14
CA PRO A 349 -3.55 25.65 -1.36
C PRO A 349 -2.91 26.57 -2.41
N VAL A 350 -1.89 26.07 -3.11
CA VAL A 350 -1.29 26.77 -4.25
C VAL A 350 -2.23 26.80 -5.46
N PRO A 351 -2.06 27.74 -6.40
CA PRO A 351 -2.83 27.75 -7.65
C PRO A 351 -2.65 26.45 -8.45
N THR A 352 -3.68 26.11 -9.22
CA THR A 352 -3.64 24.99 -10.18
C THR A 352 -2.43 25.10 -11.11
N GLY A 353 -1.76 23.97 -11.34
CA GLY A 353 -0.52 23.90 -12.13
C GLY A 353 0.75 24.25 -11.37
N THR A 354 0.65 24.64 -10.09
CA THR A 354 1.82 24.94 -9.26
C THR A 354 2.22 23.71 -8.44
N ASP A 355 3.53 23.45 -8.39
CA ASP A 355 4.11 22.35 -7.64
C ASP A 355 4.07 22.62 -6.12
N GLY A 356 3.79 21.59 -5.35
CA GLY A 356 3.79 21.69 -3.91
C GLY A 356 3.67 20.34 -3.23
N ILE A 357 3.44 20.33 -1.92
CA ILE A 357 3.26 19.12 -1.13
C ILE A 357 1.80 18.68 -1.19
N ILE A 358 1.56 17.42 -1.56
CA ILE A 358 0.24 16.82 -1.48
C ILE A 358 -0.14 16.74 0.00
N ALA A 359 -1.32 17.25 0.35
CA ALA A 359 -1.80 17.31 1.72
C ALA A 359 -3.24 16.79 1.81
N ILE A 360 -3.57 16.22 2.96
CA ILE A 360 -4.89 15.68 3.28
C ILE A 360 -5.43 16.46 4.48
N HIS A 361 -6.68 16.91 4.41
CA HIS A 361 -7.30 17.64 5.50
C HIS A 361 -7.53 16.74 6.72
N ASN A 362 -7.34 17.27 7.92
CA ASN A 362 -7.46 16.55 9.19
C ASN A 362 -8.86 15.95 9.46
N SER A 363 -9.89 16.47 8.81
CA SER A 363 -11.26 15.91 8.89
C SER A 363 -11.46 14.63 8.08
N ASP A 364 -10.44 14.13 7.36
CA ASP A 364 -10.56 12.89 6.61
C ASP A 364 -10.72 11.70 7.57
N PRO A 365 -11.81 10.91 7.45
CA PRO A 365 -12.05 9.81 8.38
C PRO A 365 -11.02 8.70 8.33
N GLY A 366 -10.25 8.59 7.23
CA GLY A 366 -9.18 7.61 7.06
C GLY A 366 -7.83 8.05 7.63
N LEU A 367 -7.70 9.33 8.03
CA LEU A 367 -6.45 9.83 8.58
C LEU A 367 -6.15 9.19 9.94
N MET A 368 -4.88 8.82 10.13
CA MET A 368 -4.36 8.22 11.35
C MET A 368 -4.65 9.08 12.59
N LEU A 369 -4.65 8.47 13.77
CA LEU A 369 -4.65 9.16 15.06
C LEU A 369 -3.29 9.79 15.39
N GLY A 370 -2.22 9.29 14.80
CA GLY A 370 -0.84 9.70 14.99
C GLY A 370 0.12 8.52 14.96
N TYR A 371 1.38 8.76 15.25
CA TYR A 371 2.39 7.71 15.42
C TYR A 371 2.46 7.27 16.88
N TRP A 372 2.50 5.96 17.11
CA TRP A 372 2.59 5.34 18.43
C TRP A 372 3.84 5.84 19.16
N ASN A 373 3.68 6.30 20.39
CA ASN A 373 4.74 6.85 21.25
C ASN A 373 5.60 7.96 20.60
N ALA A 374 5.10 8.63 19.52
CA ALA A 374 5.86 9.65 18.80
C ALA A 374 4.99 10.90 18.46
N PRO A 375 4.50 11.63 19.50
CA PRO A 375 3.62 12.79 19.30
C PRO A 375 4.31 13.94 18.55
N GLN A 376 5.61 14.15 18.78
CA GLN A 376 6.38 15.17 18.06
C GLN A 376 6.44 14.87 16.56
N ALA A 377 6.73 13.60 16.19
CA ALA A 377 6.76 13.19 14.80
C ALA A 377 5.37 13.31 14.11
N THR A 378 4.30 13.16 14.89
CA THR A 378 2.94 13.42 14.42
C THR A 378 2.73 14.91 14.15
N ALA A 379 3.11 15.77 15.10
CA ALA A 379 2.98 17.21 14.98
C ALA A 379 3.77 17.78 13.79
N GLU A 380 4.98 17.28 13.54
CA GLU A 380 5.81 17.68 12.38
C GLU A 380 5.15 17.39 11.02
N LYS A 381 4.18 16.46 10.98
CA LYS A 381 3.41 16.16 9.76
C LYS A 381 2.19 17.06 9.58
N MET A 382 1.84 17.86 10.58
CA MET A 382 0.67 18.74 10.53
C MET A 382 1.10 20.17 10.19
N ARG A 383 0.34 20.82 9.32
CA ARG A 383 0.40 22.26 9.04
C ARG A 383 -1.02 22.80 9.06
N ASN A 384 -1.36 23.54 10.11
CA ASN A 384 -2.75 23.93 10.39
C ASN A 384 -3.68 22.69 10.37
N ASP A 385 -4.72 22.71 9.55
CA ASP A 385 -5.66 21.59 9.39
C ASP A 385 -5.22 20.53 8.35
N TRP A 386 -3.96 20.56 7.88
CA TRP A 386 -3.49 19.70 6.82
C TRP A 386 -2.39 18.74 7.28
N PHE A 387 -2.58 17.47 6.98
CA PHE A 387 -1.54 16.45 7.09
C PHE A 387 -0.68 16.46 5.82
N LEU A 388 0.64 16.64 5.97
CA LEU A 388 1.60 16.68 4.89
C LEU A 388 2.08 15.26 4.57
N THR A 389 1.82 14.77 3.36
CA THR A 389 2.23 13.42 2.94
C THR A 389 3.75 13.28 2.81
N GLY A 390 4.43 14.37 2.51
CA GLY A 390 5.84 14.38 2.13
C GLY A 390 6.06 14.03 0.65
N ASP A 391 4.99 13.93 -0.11
CA ASP A 391 5.01 13.70 -1.55
C ASP A 391 4.72 15.01 -2.28
N PHE A 392 5.45 15.25 -3.39
CA PHE A 392 5.25 16.41 -4.25
C PHE A 392 4.28 16.09 -5.38
N GLY A 393 3.47 17.07 -5.74
CA GLY A 393 2.54 16.99 -6.85
C GLY A 393 2.03 18.34 -7.28
N ALA A 394 1.26 18.36 -8.36
CA ALA A 394 0.56 19.55 -8.86
C ALA A 394 -0.87 19.17 -9.25
N GLN A 395 -1.84 20.00 -8.89
CA GLN A 395 -3.21 19.84 -9.36
C GLN A 395 -3.32 20.37 -10.78
N GLN A 396 -3.84 19.56 -11.68
CA GLN A 396 -4.06 19.91 -13.08
C GLN A 396 -5.41 20.66 -13.26
N PRO A 397 -5.63 21.35 -14.40
CA PRO A 397 -6.87 22.07 -14.66
C PRO A 397 -8.14 21.20 -14.62
N ASP A 398 -8.04 19.90 -14.95
CA ASP A 398 -9.13 18.93 -14.88
C ASP A 398 -9.38 18.39 -13.46
N GLY A 399 -8.56 18.81 -12.48
CA GLY A 399 -8.60 18.38 -11.09
C GLY A 399 -7.83 17.08 -10.80
N SER A 400 -7.16 16.48 -11.79
CA SER A 400 -6.24 15.37 -11.56
C SER A 400 -4.98 15.83 -10.85
N ILE A 401 -4.24 14.90 -10.25
CA ILE A 401 -2.99 15.17 -9.52
C ILE A 401 -1.82 14.54 -10.28
N ALA A 402 -0.90 15.37 -10.75
CA ALA A 402 0.41 14.91 -11.22
C ALA A 402 1.32 14.61 -10.03
N TYR A 403 2.08 13.52 -10.11
CA TYR A 403 3.00 13.09 -9.07
C TYR A 403 4.45 13.43 -9.46
N LEU A 404 5.14 14.14 -8.60
CA LEU A 404 6.51 14.61 -8.86
C LEU A 404 7.57 13.86 -8.04
N GLY A 405 7.15 13.03 -7.07
CA GLY A 405 8.05 12.22 -6.25
C GLY A 405 8.01 12.57 -4.76
N ARG A 406 8.85 11.85 -3.99
CA ARG A 406 9.02 12.12 -2.56
C ARG A 406 9.84 13.39 -2.34
N ARG A 407 9.51 14.15 -1.28
CA ARG A 407 10.30 15.33 -0.88
C ARG A 407 11.78 14.95 -0.65
N ASP A 408 12.00 13.80 0.00
CA ASP A 408 13.33 13.31 0.38
C ASP A 408 14.09 12.69 -0.80
N ASP A 409 13.40 12.34 -1.90
CA ASP A 409 13.97 11.78 -3.13
C ASP A 409 14.23 12.87 -4.19
N MET A 410 13.70 14.08 -4.01
CA MET A 410 13.93 15.17 -4.94
C MET A 410 15.43 15.50 -5.00
N MET A 411 15.97 15.48 -6.20
CA MET A 411 17.38 15.75 -6.48
C MET A 411 17.65 17.23 -6.55
N ASN A 412 18.87 17.65 -6.22
CA ASN A 412 19.31 19.04 -6.38
C ASN A 412 20.36 19.14 -7.50
N ALA A 413 20.01 19.81 -8.60
CA ALA A 413 20.90 20.07 -9.72
C ALA A 413 21.25 21.55 -9.77
N GLY A 414 22.34 21.94 -9.11
CA GLY A 414 22.80 23.33 -9.09
C GLY A 414 21.81 24.33 -8.48
N GLY A 415 21.11 23.93 -7.43
CA GLY A 415 20.10 24.75 -6.74
C GLY A 415 18.66 24.58 -7.30
N ILE A 416 18.50 23.84 -8.40
CA ILE A 416 17.18 23.54 -8.99
C ILE A 416 16.74 22.17 -8.53
N ARG A 417 15.50 22.05 -8.02
CA ARG A 417 14.89 20.77 -7.67
C ARG A 417 14.48 20.00 -8.91
N VAL A 418 14.87 18.74 -8.99
CA VAL A 418 14.57 17.82 -10.11
C VAL A 418 13.88 16.58 -9.60
N SER A 419 12.75 16.24 -10.22
CA SER A 419 12.04 14.99 -9.93
C SER A 419 12.79 13.79 -10.53
N PRO A 420 13.17 12.77 -9.73
CA PRO A 420 13.73 11.54 -10.29
C PRO A 420 12.75 10.84 -11.22
N ILE A 421 11.46 10.89 -10.91
CA ILE A 421 10.39 10.22 -11.67
C ILE A 421 10.24 10.82 -13.06
N GLU A 422 10.40 12.14 -13.19
CA GLU A 422 10.38 12.81 -14.50
C GLU A 422 11.51 12.28 -15.41
N VAL A 423 12.71 12.15 -14.88
CA VAL A 423 13.87 11.65 -15.62
C VAL A 423 13.73 10.15 -15.91
N GLU A 424 13.27 9.36 -14.94
CA GLU A 424 13.00 7.93 -15.09
C GLU A 424 11.96 7.65 -16.19
N ARG A 425 10.92 8.47 -16.26
CA ARG A 425 9.87 8.35 -17.27
C ARG A 425 10.44 8.46 -18.68
N GLU A 426 11.26 9.47 -18.93
CA GLU A 426 11.87 9.64 -20.25
C GLU A 426 12.85 8.51 -20.58
N LEU A 427 13.75 8.18 -19.64
CA LEU A 427 14.70 7.09 -19.84
C LEU A 427 14.03 5.72 -20.02
N SER A 428 12.88 5.48 -19.41
CA SER A 428 12.13 4.22 -19.56
C SER A 428 11.64 3.97 -21.00
N GLN A 429 11.59 5.00 -21.83
CA GLN A 429 11.19 4.91 -23.25
C GLN A 429 12.35 4.46 -24.15
N VAL A 430 13.59 4.49 -23.67
CA VAL A 430 14.75 4.07 -24.45
C VAL A 430 14.67 2.55 -24.70
N ALA A 431 14.86 2.18 -25.98
CA ALA A 431 14.88 0.77 -26.35
C ALA A 431 16.00 0.01 -25.62
N GLY A 432 15.69 -1.15 -25.06
CA GLY A 432 16.63 -1.97 -24.29
C GLY A 432 16.61 -1.74 -22.78
N ILE A 433 16.14 -0.60 -22.25
CA ILE A 433 15.97 -0.39 -20.82
C ILE A 433 14.77 -1.22 -20.32
N ARG A 434 15.01 -2.06 -19.32
CA ARG A 434 13.96 -2.83 -18.62
C ARG A 434 13.40 -2.07 -17.43
N THR A 435 14.29 -1.55 -16.58
CA THR A 435 13.95 -0.72 -15.41
C THR A 435 15.01 0.36 -15.25
N VAL A 436 14.62 1.51 -14.70
CA VAL A 436 15.52 2.62 -14.42
C VAL A 436 15.14 3.26 -13.09
N ALA A 437 16.16 3.68 -12.34
CA ALA A 437 16.03 4.47 -11.14
C ALA A 437 17.02 5.62 -11.19
N VAL A 438 16.58 6.82 -10.88
CA VAL A 438 17.40 8.03 -10.94
C VAL A 438 17.52 8.62 -9.53
N THR A 439 18.72 9.06 -9.20
CA THR A 439 18.99 9.75 -7.94
C THR A 439 20.20 10.67 -8.08
N ASP A 440 20.38 11.58 -7.15
CA ASP A 440 21.62 12.34 -6.99
C ASP A 440 22.64 11.51 -6.21
N VAL A 441 23.89 11.55 -6.63
CA VAL A 441 25.03 10.90 -5.95
C VAL A 441 26.09 11.96 -5.70
N GLU A 442 26.57 12.01 -4.45
CA GLU A 442 27.62 12.94 -4.06
C GLU A 442 28.98 12.49 -4.64
N VAL A 443 29.61 13.35 -5.42
CA VAL A 443 30.91 13.09 -6.07
C VAL A 443 32.07 13.76 -5.36
N LYS A 444 31.80 14.84 -4.64
CA LYS A 444 32.72 15.58 -3.74
C LYS A 444 31.87 16.24 -2.67
N ALA A 445 32.52 16.68 -1.57
CA ALA A 445 31.84 17.41 -0.53
C ALA A 445 30.96 18.54 -1.12
N ASP A 446 29.66 18.50 -0.82
CA ASP A 446 28.63 19.44 -1.25
C ASP A 446 28.37 19.47 -2.78
N VAL A 447 28.88 18.52 -3.56
CA VAL A 447 28.65 18.42 -5.00
C VAL A 447 28.00 17.09 -5.36
N SER A 448 26.73 17.13 -5.71
CA SER A 448 26.00 15.97 -6.23
C SER A 448 25.71 16.10 -7.71
N ILE A 449 25.67 14.96 -8.40
CA ILE A 449 25.25 14.87 -9.80
C ILE A 449 24.08 13.90 -9.93
N ILE A 450 23.25 14.11 -10.95
CA ILE A 450 22.18 13.19 -11.30
C ILE A 450 22.78 11.95 -11.96
N VAL A 451 22.47 10.77 -11.42
CA VAL A 451 22.89 9.46 -11.93
C VAL A 451 21.67 8.62 -12.23
N ALA A 452 21.64 7.99 -13.41
CA ALA A 452 20.62 7.01 -13.76
C ALA A 452 21.21 5.60 -13.62
N PHE A 453 20.58 4.76 -12.80
CA PHE A 453 20.87 3.33 -12.70
C PHE A 453 19.82 2.55 -13.49
N TYR A 454 20.24 1.67 -14.40
CA TYR A 454 19.28 0.96 -15.25
C TYR A 454 19.64 -0.53 -15.41
N THR A 455 18.61 -1.34 -15.69
CA THR A 455 18.77 -2.73 -16.08
C THR A 455 18.47 -2.89 -17.57
N ALA A 456 19.35 -3.59 -18.28
CA ALA A 456 19.23 -3.87 -19.71
C ALA A 456 19.99 -5.17 -20.04
N GLU A 457 19.70 -5.80 -21.17
CA GLU A 457 20.44 -6.99 -21.64
C GLU A 457 21.88 -6.62 -22.00
N HIS A 458 22.05 -5.49 -22.66
CA HIS A 458 23.33 -4.96 -23.08
C HIS A 458 23.56 -3.58 -22.52
N ASP A 459 24.81 -3.16 -22.45
CA ASP A 459 25.17 -1.81 -22.06
C ASP A 459 24.71 -0.81 -23.12
N ILE A 460 24.21 0.35 -22.69
CA ILE A 460 23.76 1.43 -23.57
C ILE A 460 24.70 2.60 -23.33
N ALA A 461 25.37 3.08 -24.37
CA ALA A 461 26.35 4.16 -24.26
C ALA A 461 25.70 5.42 -23.62
N ASP A 462 26.39 6.04 -22.67
CA ASP A 462 25.94 7.26 -21.99
C ASP A 462 25.58 8.37 -22.97
N ALA A 463 26.34 8.50 -24.06
CA ALA A 463 26.08 9.47 -25.12
C ALA A 463 24.70 9.26 -25.79
N THR A 464 24.27 8.01 -25.97
CA THR A 464 22.97 7.66 -26.54
C THR A 464 21.85 8.04 -25.57
N LEU A 465 22.00 7.72 -24.28
CA LEU A 465 21.02 8.07 -23.23
C LEU A 465 20.91 9.59 -23.05
N ALA A 466 22.06 10.27 -23.03
CA ALA A 466 22.10 11.73 -22.94
C ALA A 466 21.50 12.42 -24.18
N ALA A 467 21.77 11.90 -25.39
CA ALA A 467 21.17 12.40 -26.61
C ALA A 467 19.64 12.25 -26.60
N PHE A 468 19.13 11.09 -26.17
CA PHE A 468 17.70 10.84 -26.05
C PHE A 468 17.02 11.84 -25.07
N CYS A 469 17.70 12.18 -23.97
CA CYS A 469 17.20 13.13 -22.98
C CYS A 469 17.23 14.57 -23.45
N ARG A 470 18.20 14.99 -24.31
CA ARG A 470 18.37 16.40 -24.72
C ARG A 470 17.13 17.01 -25.39
N ASP A 471 16.43 16.20 -26.16
CA ASP A 471 15.22 16.66 -26.87
C ASP A 471 13.97 16.65 -26.00
N ARG A 472 14.05 16.10 -24.77
CA ARG A 472 12.90 15.83 -23.90
C ARG A 472 12.98 16.48 -22.53
N LEU A 473 14.20 16.73 -22.05
CA LEU A 473 14.46 17.26 -20.71
C LEU A 473 15.32 18.52 -20.78
N ALA A 474 15.08 19.44 -19.86
CA ALA A 474 15.97 20.58 -19.66
C ALA A 474 17.39 20.08 -19.31
N SER A 475 18.43 20.79 -19.74
CA SER A 475 19.82 20.38 -19.62
C SER A 475 20.27 20.02 -18.21
N TYR A 476 19.73 20.71 -17.20
CA TYR A 476 20.01 20.46 -15.79
C TYR A 476 19.38 19.18 -15.23
N LYS A 477 18.39 18.60 -15.92
CA LYS A 477 17.72 17.34 -15.56
C LYS A 477 18.40 16.11 -16.16
N ILE A 478 19.28 16.29 -17.12
CA ILE A 478 19.93 15.18 -17.84
C ILE A 478 20.94 14.51 -16.89
N PRO A 479 20.88 13.18 -16.72
CA PRO A 479 21.86 12.46 -15.93
C PRO A 479 23.29 12.69 -16.47
N ARG A 480 24.20 12.94 -15.55
CA ARG A 480 25.62 13.11 -15.87
C ARG A 480 26.34 11.78 -16.06
N LYS A 481 25.78 10.71 -15.48
CA LYS A 481 26.28 9.35 -15.62
C LYS A 481 25.09 8.39 -15.65
N CYS A 482 25.20 7.36 -16.50
CA CYS A 482 24.25 6.27 -16.54
C CYS A 482 25.00 4.97 -16.22
N VAL A 483 24.48 4.18 -15.29
CA VAL A 483 25.14 2.98 -14.79
C VAL A 483 24.23 1.78 -15.00
N ARG A 484 24.68 0.84 -15.81
CA ARG A 484 24.01 -0.45 -15.93
C ARG A 484 24.27 -1.28 -14.68
N VAL A 485 23.19 -1.82 -14.10
CA VAL A 485 23.25 -2.73 -12.96
C VAL A 485 22.54 -4.04 -13.30
N ALA A 486 22.94 -5.11 -12.63
CA ALA A 486 22.28 -6.41 -12.81
C ALA A 486 20.84 -6.34 -12.27
N GLU A 487 20.67 -5.68 -11.12
CA GLU A 487 19.38 -5.51 -10.45
C GLU A 487 19.36 -4.19 -9.67
N LEU A 488 18.20 -3.51 -9.64
CA LEU A 488 18.00 -2.33 -8.80
C LEU A 488 17.70 -2.76 -7.36
N PRO A 489 18.32 -2.14 -6.35
CA PRO A 489 18.04 -2.46 -4.97
C PRO A 489 16.59 -2.14 -4.63
N THR A 490 15.92 -3.07 -3.97
CA THR A 490 14.53 -2.93 -3.52
C THR A 490 14.40 -3.19 -2.03
N ASN A 491 13.37 -2.63 -1.41
CA ASN A 491 12.97 -2.98 -0.05
C ASN A 491 12.15 -4.29 -0.05
N PRO A 492 11.80 -4.87 1.13
CA PRO A 492 11.00 -6.09 1.24
C PRO A 492 9.63 -6.02 0.53
N ASN A 493 9.09 -4.82 0.33
CA ASN A 493 7.83 -4.59 -0.40
C ASN A 493 8.04 -4.44 -1.92
N GLY A 494 9.26 -4.64 -2.43
CA GLY A 494 9.60 -4.54 -3.84
C GLY A 494 9.85 -3.12 -4.35
N LYS A 495 9.77 -2.08 -3.50
CA LYS A 495 10.00 -0.68 -3.89
C LYS A 495 11.48 -0.40 -4.06
N ILE A 496 11.84 0.41 -5.07
CA ILE A 496 13.22 0.86 -5.32
C ILE A 496 13.77 1.59 -4.09
N ASN A 497 14.93 1.13 -3.63
CA ASN A 497 15.66 1.74 -2.51
C ASN A 497 16.65 2.79 -3.04
N ARG A 498 16.19 4.02 -3.30
CA ARG A 498 17.04 5.11 -3.78
C ARG A 498 18.14 5.50 -2.80
N ARG A 499 17.92 5.31 -1.50
CA ARG A 499 18.95 5.57 -0.49
C ARG A 499 20.17 4.68 -0.67
N ALA A 500 19.96 3.41 -1.01
CA ALA A 500 21.06 2.50 -1.34
C ALA A 500 21.78 2.91 -2.63
N LEU A 501 21.06 3.47 -3.61
CA LEU A 501 21.66 4.00 -4.83
C LEU A 501 22.45 5.29 -4.60
N LYS A 502 21.98 6.19 -3.73
CA LYS A 502 22.72 7.43 -3.34
C LYS A 502 24.08 7.13 -2.72
N GLN A 503 24.25 5.99 -2.06
CA GLN A 503 25.49 5.57 -1.41
C GLN A 503 26.50 4.92 -2.37
N ARG A 504 26.14 4.75 -3.67
CA ARG A 504 26.99 4.14 -4.69
C ARG A 504 28.06 5.10 -5.22
N THR A 505 28.97 5.52 -4.35
CA THR A 505 30.14 6.34 -4.74
C THR A 505 31.22 5.53 -5.49
N ASP A 506 31.18 4.20 -5.37
CA ASP A 506 32.08 3.25 -6.06
C ASP A 506 32.04 3.40 -7.59
N ILE A 507 30.93 3.89 -8.14
CA ILE A 507 30.78 4.12 -9.59
C ILE A 507 31.72 5.18 -10.17
N PHE A 508 32.37 5.99 -9.32
CA PHE A 508 33.34 7.03 -9.73
C PHE A 508 34.78 6.63 -9.53
N HIS A 509 35.08 5.50 -8.85
CA HIS A 509 36.44 5.06 -8.53
C HIS A 509 37.08 4.14 -9.60
N GLY A 510 36.40 3.93 -10.73
CA GLY A 510 36.89 3.07 -11.85
C GLY A 510 37.52 3.81 -13.04
N GLU A 511 37.67 5.14 -12.98
CA GLU A 511 38.24 5.97 -14.05
C GLU A 511 39.51 6.67 -13.56
N THR A 512 40.55 5.91 -13.14
CA THR A 512 41.95 6.38 -13.01
C THR A 512 42.84 5.55 -13.90
#